data_bff3888c9df62681895da6aa679741c8
#
_entry.id   bff3888c9df62681895da6aa679741c8
#
_cell.length_a   1.000
_cell.length_b   1.000
_cell.length_c   1.000
_cell.angle_alpha   90.00
_cell.angle_beta   90.00
_cell.angle_gamma   90.00
#
_symmetry.space_group_name_H-M   'P 1'
#
loop_
_entity.id
_entity.type
_entity.pdbx_description
1 polymer ?
#
loop_
_entity_poly.entity_id
_entity_poly.type
_entity_poly.pdbx_seq_one_letter_code
_entity_poly.pdbx_strand_id
1 'polypeptide(L)'
;MDPAIKPATRAFEDATPLLATPEELRREAARKGYLFFKHFFTREEIMELRTQILNVLQDENLLDPAKPFLDGFGNQPLIDTMTMEELNWNGIGTTQQVYHKVQKLQDFHAFAHHPKLLGLFDTLFGERTFPHPRNIARIMLPSDKLNVTPPHQDFLHIQGSSNTWTCWAPMGDVPVSLGSLSILEGSNDGGLLQVTSNPGAGGLETILCGLGYEWAEGDYEAGDIVIFHSMTVHKGLPNRQPGRIRLSLDLRFQPVSQPIENASLLPHGPFEWDELYEGWTREDLKYYWKKEQFEFLPFDESIRWQKDKIC
;
A
#
# COMPACT_ATOMS: atom_id res chain seq x y z
N MET A 1 9.53 35.24 7.29
CA MET A 1 8.89 33.93 7.20
C MET A 1 9.99 32.91 7.42
N ASP A 2 9.97 32.20 8.55
CA ASP A 2 10.90 31.10 8.77
C ASP A 2 10.70 30.05 7.65
N PRO A 3 11.77 29.59 7.01
CA PRO A 3 11.62 28.51 6.03
C PRO A 3 11.02 27.32 6.75
N ALA A 4 9.87 26.83 6.27
CA ALA A 4 9.18 25.70 6.82
C ALA A 4 10.19 24.58 7.13
N ILE A 5 10.40 24.26 8.40
CA ILE A 5 11.32 23.22 8.82
C ILE A 5 10.77 21.92 8.23
N LYS A 6 11.45 21.38 7.20
CA LYS A 6 11.10 20.06 6.68
C LYS A 6 11.30 19.06 7.80
N PRO A 7 10.34 18.14 8.04
CA PRO A 7 10.54 17.08 9.02
C PRO A 7 11.86 16.36 8.78
N ALA A 8 12.59 16.06 9.86
CA ALA A 8 13.83 15.30 9.78
C ALA A 8 13.54 13.89 9.23
N THR A 9 14.55 13.28 8.62
CA THR A 9 14.46 11.92 8.07
C THR A 9 15.40 11.00 8.83
N ARG A 10 14.93 9.80 9.19
CA ARG A 10 15.72 8.75 9.83
C ARG A 10 15.50 7.39 9.15
N ALA A 11 16.40 6.45 9.39
CA ALA A 11 16.22 5.08 8.90
C ALA A 11 15.12 4.35 9.67
N PHE A 12 14.47 3.39 9.01
CA PHE A 12 13.58 2.45 9.70
C PHE A 12 14.31 1.67 10.77
N GLU A 13 13.66 1.47 11.91
CA GLU A 13 14.12 0.55 12.94
C GLU A 13 13.51 -0.84 12.68
N ASP A 14 14.38 -1.87 12.70
CA ASP A 14 13.94 -3.25 12.50
C ASP A 14 13.14 -3.76 13.72
N ALA A 15 11.87 -4.04 13.51
CA ALA A 15 10.95 -4.58 14.50
C ALA A 15 10.87 -6.12 14.49
N THR A 16 11.66 -6.81 13.65
CA THR A 16 11.64 -8.28 13.57
C THR A 16 11.85 -8.96 14.92
N PRO A 17 12.76 -8.49 15.81
CA PRO A 17 12.91 -9.07 17.13
C PRO A 17 11.65 -9.03 18.00
N LEU A 18 10.75 -8.06 17.78
CA LEU A 18 9.51 -7.90 18.54
C LEU A 18 8.47 -8.99 18.24
N LEU A 19 8.63 -9.75 17.16
CA LEU A 19 7.75 -10.88 16.83
C LEU A 19 7.73 -11.95 17.95
N ALA A 20 8.79 -12.04 18.75
CA ALA A 20 8.89 -12.93 19.90
C ALA A 20 8.24 -12.37 21.19
N THR A 21 7.87 -11.08 21.21
CA THR A 21 7.38 -10.38 22.41
C THR A 21 6.10 -9.60 22.11
N PRO A 22 4.92 -10.25 22.12
CA PRO A 22 3.66 -9.65 21.72
C PRO A 22 3.29 -8.33 22.41
N GLU A 23 3.58 -8.20 23.69
CA GLU A 23 3.28 -6.98 24.45
C GLU A 23 4.16 -5.80 24.01
N GLU A 24 5.44 -6.06 23.74
CA GLU A 24 6.35 -5.04 23.23
C GLU A 24 6.02 -4.64 21.80
N LEU A 25 5.65 -5.63 20.96
CA LEU A 25 5.19 -5.39 19.60
C LEU A 25 3.99 -4.42 19.60
N ARG A 26 2.96 -4.70 20.40
CA ARG A 26 1.77 -3.82 20.51
C ARG A 26 2.12 -2.44 21.06
N ARG A 27 2.99 -2.36 22.06
CA ARG A 27 3.44 -1.08 22.63
C ARG A 27 4.16 -0.22 21.60
N GLU A 28 5.12 -0.80 20.87
CA GLU A 28 5.87 -0.07 19.84
C GLU A 28 4.99 0.30 18.65
N ALA A 29 4.07 -0.59 18.24
CA ALA A 29 3.08 -0.30 17.19
C ALA A 29 2.21 0.90 17.57
N ALA A 30 1.68 0.94 18.79
CA ALA A 30 0.88 2.06 19.28
C ALA A 30 1.70 3.37 19.33
N ARG A 31 2.95 3.31 19.82
CA ARG A 31 3.82 4.48 19.97
C ARG A 31 4.26 5.08 18.64
N LYS A 32 4.66 4.23 17.68
CA LYS A 32 5.21 4.66 16.39
C LYS A 32 4.16 4.83 15.29
N GLY A 33 3.04 4.14 15.43
CA GLY A 33 2.04 4.03 14.37
C GLY A 33 2.47 3.16 13.20
N TYR A 34 3.67 2.56 13.24
CA TYR A 34 4.18 1.64 12.24
C TYR A 34 5.18 0.65 12.84
N LEU A 35 5.42 -0.48 12.14
CA LEU A 35 6.52 -1.40 12.38
C LEU A 35 7.13 -1.84 11.05
N PHE A 36 8.45 -1.86 10.97
CA PHE A 36 9.20 -2.33 9.81
C PHE A 36 9.86 -3.67 10.14
N PHE A 37 9.65 -4.67 9.28
CA PHE A 37 10.19 -6.02 9.48
C PHE A 37 11.13 -6.39 8.34
N LYS A 38 12.36 -6.76 8.69
CA LYS A 38 13.32 -7.29 7.72
C LYS A 38 13.09 -8.77 7.47
N HIS A 39 13.19 -9.17 6.19
CA HIS A 39 13.11 -10.57 5.77
C HIS A 39 11.89 -11.31 6.35
N PHE A 40 10.75 -10.61 6.46
CA PHE A 40 9.50 -11.20 6.96
C PHE A 40 9.02 -12.35 6.07
N PHE A 41 9.15 -12.17 4.76
CA PHE A 41 9.01 -13.20 3.75
C PHE A 41 10.38 -13.65 3.25
N THR A 42 10.45 -14.83 2.68
CA THR A 42 11.62 -15.22 1.89
C THR A 42 11.62 -14.49 0.56
N ARG A 43 12.79 -14.34 -0.05
CA ARG A 43 12.90 -13.75 -1.38
C ARG A 43 12.09 -14.53 -2.41
N GLU A 44 12.08 -15.86 -2.29
CA GLU A 44 11.35 -16.77 -3.17
C GLU A 44 9.84 -16.51 -3.13
N GLU A 45 9.25 -16.40 -1.93
CA GLU A 45 7.81 -16.09 -1.75
C GLU A 45 7.43 -14.79 -2.48
N ILE A 46 8.29 -13.77 -2.44
CA ILE A 46 8.06 -12.49 -3.13
C ILE A 46 8.23 -12.64 -4.65
N MET A 47 9.26 -13.36 -5.08
CA MET A 47 9.58 -13.47 -6.51
C MET A 47 8.57 -14.32 -7.27
N GLU A 48 7.86 -15.25 -6.63
CA GLU A 48 6.77 -16.02 -7.23
C GLU A 48 5.63 -15.07 -7.70
N LEU A 49 5.13 -14.21 -6.81
CA LEU A 49 4.09 -13.25 -7.17
C LEU A 49 4.60 -12.15 -8.11
N ARG A 50 5.85 -11.67 -7.88
CA ARG A 50 6.50 -10.72 -8.79
C ARG A 50 6.50 -11.26 -10.22
N THR A 51 6.86 -12.53 -10.40
CA THR A 51 6.90 -13.18 -11.71
C THR A 51 5.53 -13.16 -12.40
N GLN A 52 4.46 -13.44 -11.68
CA GLN A 52 3.10 -13.38 -12.23
C GLN A 52 2.72 -11.97 -12.68
N ILE A 53 3.03 -10.95 -11.88
CA ILE A 53 2.76 -9.54 -12.24
C ILE A 53 3.61 -9.14 -13.46
N LEU A 54 4.89 -9.52 -13.50
CA LEU A 54 5.76 -9.22 -14.64
C LEU A 54 5.31 -9.94 -15.94
N ASN A 55 4.75 -11.15 -15.85
CA ASN A 55 4.14 -11.82 -17.00
C ASN A 55 2.99 -11.01 -17.58
N VAL A 56 2.11 -10.45 -16.72
CA VAL A 56 1.04 -9.55 -17.19
C VAL A 56 1.62 -8.34 -17.92
N LEU A 57 2.70 -7.73 -17.38
CA LEU A 57 3.36 -6.60 -18.02
C LEU A 57 4.02 -6.98 -19.34
N GLN A 58 4.60 -8.18 -19.43
CA GLN A 58 5.21 -8.69 -20.65
C GLN A 58 4.16 -8.92 -21.74
N ASP A 59 3.02 -9.51 -21.39
CA ASP A 59 1.90 -9.75 -22.33
C ASP A 59 1.34 -8.44 -22.91
N GLU A 60 1.47 -7.34 -22.17
CA GLU A 60 1.10 -5.99 -22.59
C GLU A 60 2.26 -5.21 -23.26
N ASN A 61 3.39 -5.87 -23.54
CA ASN A 61 4.60 -5.28 -24.11
C ASN A 61 5.20 -4.12 -23.28
N LEU A 62 4.91 -4.06 -21.98
CA LEU A 62 5.40 -3.00 -21.08
C LEU A 62 6.79 -3.30 -20.52
N LEU A 63 7.35 -4.49 -20.74
CA LEU A 63 8.73 -4.81 -20.37
C LEU A 63 9.69 -4.64 -21.54
N ASP A 64 10.91 -4.19 -21.24
CA ASP A 64 12.03 -4.15 -22.20
C ASP A 64 12.56 -5.58 -22.45
N PRO A 65 12.36 -6.16 -23.67
CA PRO A 65 12.78 -7.53 -23.96
C PRO A 65 14.30 -7.71 -24.00
N ALA A 66 15.08 -6.61 -24.05
CA ALA A 66 16.54 -6.65 -24.05
C ALA A 66 17.14 -6.72 -22.65
N LYS A 67 16.33 -6.62 -21.59
CA LYS A 67 16.75 -6.64 -20.19
C LYS A 67 16.33 -7.95 -19.50
N PRO A 68 17.03 -8.35 -18.42
CA PRO A 68 16.61 -9.51 -17.64
C PRO A 68 15.18 -9.33 -17.13
N PHE A 69 14.34 -10.34 -17.35
CA PHE A 69 12.91 -10.29 -17.04
C PHE A 69 12.62 -9.90 -15.57
N LEU A 70 13.29 -10.55 -14.62
CA LEU A 70 13.06 -10.32 -13.20
C LEU A 70 13.54 -8.94 -12.71
N ASP A 71 14.35 -8.24 -13.48
CA ASP A 71 14.77 -6.89 -13.12
C ASP A 71 13.63 -5.87 -13.28
N GLY A 72 12.65 -6.16 -14.14
CA GLY A 72 11.47 -5.32 -14.32
C GLY A 72 11.81 -3.96 -14.94
N PHE A 73 12.54 -3.97 -16.06
CA PHE A 73 12.74 -2.77 -16.87
C PHE A 73 11.54 -2.55 -17.79
N GLY A 74 11.03 -1.32 -17.81
CA GLY A 74 9.94 -0.91 -18.68
C GLY A 74 10.38 -0.70 -20.13
N ASN A 75 9.48 -0.97 -21.06
CA ASN A 75 9.61 -0.64 -22.49
C ASN A 75 9.43 0.89 -22.63
N GLN A 76 10.53 1.64 -22.40
CA GLN A 76 10.49 3.10 -22.34
C GLN A 76 9.91 3.74 -23.62
N PRO A 77 10.27 3.28 -24.85
CA PRO A 77 9.65 3.81 -26.07
C PRO A 77 8.13 3.73 -26.09
N LEU A 78 7.53 2.65 -25.58
CA LEU A 78 6.08 2.51 -25.49
C LEU A 78 5.52 3.40 -24.36
N ILE A 79 6.11 3.36 -23.18
CA ILE A 79 5.68 4.13 -22.01
C ILE A 79 5.66 5.64 -22.30
N ASP A 80 6.65 6.15 -23.04
CA ASP A 80 6.73 7.57 -23.40
C ASP A 80 5.62 8.04 -24.34
N THR A 81 4.98 7.11 -25.08
CA THR A 81 3.83 7.43 -25.93
C THR A 81 2.52 7.55 -25.15
N MET A 82 2.45 6.99 -23.95
CA MET A 82 1.23 6.97 -23.14
C MET A 82 0.93 8.34 -22.52
N THR A 83 -0.33 8.65 -22.39
CA THR A 83 -0.79 9.85 -21.67
C THR A 83 -0.66 9.67 -20.17
N MET A 84 -0.70 10.78 -19.42
CA MET A 84 -0.73 10.72 -17.96
C MET A 84 -1.96 9.97 -17.42
N GLU A 85 -3.11 10.13 -18.06
CA GLU A 85 -4.37 9.48 -17.67
C GLU A 85 -4.29 7.96 -17.86
N GLU A 86 -3.70 7.51 -18.96
CA GLU A 86 -3.45 6.07 -19.19
C GLU A 86 -2.48 5.48 -18.19
N LEU A 87 -1.35 6.18 -17.92
CA LEU A 87 -0.29 5.70 -17.00
C LEU A 87 -0.70 5.74 -15.54
N ASN A 88 -1.58 6.63 -15.15
CA ASN A 88 -1.94 6.85 -13.75
C ASN A 88 -3.42 6.56 -13.48
N TRP A 89 -3.96 5.55 -14.15
CA TRP A 89 -5.33 5.17 -13.88
C TRP A 89 -5.56 4.93 -12.39
N ASN A 90 -6.48 5.65 -11.81
CA ASN A 90 -6.85 5.57 -10.38
C ASN A 90 -5.67 5.66 -9.39
N GLY A 91 -4.59 6.34 -9.77
CA GLY A 91 -3.40 6.52 -8.93
C GLY A 91 -2.51 5.27 -8.76
N ILE A 92 -2.70 4.25 -9.60
CA ILE A 92 -1.97 2.97 -9.52
C ILE A 92 -0.58 3.04 -10.15
N GLY A 93 -0.39 3.89 -11.18
CA GLY A 93 0.88 4.03 -11.91
C GLY A 93 0.97 3.19 -13.17
N THR A 94 -0.14 2.59 -13.63
CA THR A 94 -0.25 1.81 -14.86
C THR A 94 -1.64 1.95 -15.48
N THR A 95 -1.88 1.27 -16.63
CA THR A 95 -3.17 1.30 -17.33
C THR A 95 -4.24 0.47 -16.62
N GLN A 96 -5.51 0.82 -16.86
CA GLN A 96 -6.65 0.05 -16.35
C GLN A 96 -6.61 -1.42 -16.81
N GLN A 97 -6.22 -1.66 -18.05
CA GLN A 97 -6.16 -3.01 -18.63
C GLN A 97 -5.14 -3.90 -17.91
N VAL A 98 -3.92 -3.39 -17.68
CA VAL A 98 -2.89 -4.09 -16.91
C VAL A 98 -3.40 -4.35 -15.49
N TYR A 99 -3.95 -3.34 -14.87
CA TYR A 99 -4.43 -3.45 -13.50
C TYR A 99 -5.54 -4.50 -13.34
N HIS A 100 -6.49 -4.51 -14.27
CA HIS A 100 -7.55 -5.52 -14.32
C HIS A 100 -7.00 -6.95 -14.40
N LYS A 101 -6.00 -7.19 -15.26
CA LYS A 101 -5.34 -8.50 -15.35
C LYS A 101 -4.62 -8.89 -14.05
N VAL A 102 -3.99 -7.94 -13.38
CA VAL A 102 -3.35 -8.20 -12.08
C VAL A 102 -4.40 -8.49 -11.00
N GLN A 103 -5.53 -7.81 -11.00
CA GLN A 103 -6.64 -8.08 -10.09
C GLN A 103 -7.26 -9.49 -10.30
N LYS A 104 -7.12 -10.10 -11.46
CA LYS A 104 -7.53 -11.50 -11.72
C LYS A 104 -6.54 -12.55 -11.18
N LEU A 105 -5.33 -12.15 -10.76
CA LEU A 105 -4.36 -13.10 -10.21
C LEU A 105 -4.82 -13.61 -8.83
N GLN A 106 -5.12 -14.90 -8.75
CA GLN A 106 -5.53 -15.54 -7.49
C GLN A 106 -4.49 -15.36 -6.38
N ASP A 107 -3.20 -15.53 -6.73
CA ASP A 107 -2.11 -15.47 -5.76
C ASP A 107 -1.88 -14.04 -5.23
N PHE A 108 -2.22 -13.02 -6.01
CA PHE A 108 -2.23 -11.64 -5.53
C PHE A 108 -3.22 -11.47 -4.36
N HIS A 109 -4.42 -12.02 -4.46
CA HIS A 109 -5.40 -11.97 -3.36
C HIS A 109 -5.07 -12.96 -2.24
N ALA A 110 -4.53 -14.14 -2.58
CA ALA A 110 -4.10 -15.13 -1.60
C ALA A 110 -2.99 -14.60 -0.69
N PHE A 111 -2.18 -13.65 -1.16
CA PHE A 111 -1.08 -13.10 -0.39
C PHE A 111 -1.54 -12.40 0.89
N ALA A 112 -2.71 -11.74 0.89
CA ALA A 112 -3.32 -11.17 2.10
C ALA A 112 -3.71 -12.25 3.15
N HIS A 113 -3.89 -13.49 2.72
CA HIS A 113 -4.21 -14.63 3.58
C HIS A 113 -2.98 -15.45 3.99
N HIS A 114 -1.77 -14.92 3.73
CA HIS A 114 -0.55 -15.62 4.11
C HIS A 114 -0.49 -15.84 5.63
N PRO A 115 -0.23 -17.10 6.13
CA PRO A 115 -0.28 -17.39 7.57
C PRO A 115 0.62 -16.51 8.43
N LYS A 116 1.78 -16.09 7.93
CA LYS A 116 2.66 -15.15 8.65
C LYS A 116 2.00 -13.78 8.86
N LEU A 117 1.29 -13.24 7.85
CA LEU A 117 0.56 -11.97 7.99
C LEU A 117 -0.60 -12.10 8.96
N LEU A 118 -1.43 -13.13 8.81
CA LEU A 118 -2.56 -13.35 9.73
C LEU A 118 -2.05 -13.49 11.16
N GLY A 119 -1.01 -14.30 11.42
CA GLY A 119 -0.43 -14.47 12.76
C GLY A 119 0.18 -13.18 13.33
N LEU A 120 0.82 -12.35 12.51
CA LEU A 120 1.32 -11.03 12.92
C LEU A 120 0.17 -10.13 13.39
N PHE A 121 -0.89 -10.03 12.57
CA PHE A 121 -2.01 -9.15 12.88
C PHE A 121 -2.91 -9.73 14.00
N ASP A 122 -3.08 -11.05 14.12
CA ASP A 122 -3.72 -11.69 15.29
C ASP A 122 -2.98 -11.30 16.58
N THR A 123 -1.65 -11.33 16.53
CA THR A 123 -0.80 -10.91 17.65
C THR A 123 -0.94 -9.41 17.95
N LEU A 124 -0.97 -8.58 16.91
CA LEU A 124 -1.10 -7.13 17.05
C LEU A 124 -2.46 -6.74 17.65
N PHE A 125 -3.53 -7.34 17.15
CA PHE A 125 -4.91 -7.03 17.58
C PHE A 125 -5.31 -7.72 18.89
N GLY A 126 -4.69 -8.85 19.22
CA GLY A 126 -5.10 -9.69 20.34
C GLY A 126 -6.41 -10.46 20.07
N GLU A 127 -6.85 -10.51 18.85
CA GLU A 127 -8.01 -11.24 18.35
C GLU A 127 -7.81 -11.66 16.89
N ARG A 128 -8.78 -12.40 16.33
CA ARG A 128 -8.73 -12.85 14.94
C ARG A 128 -8.73 -11.67 13.97
N THR A 129 -7.82 -11.75 13.02
CA THR A 129 -7.66 -10.78 11.94
C THR A 129 -8.66 -11.01 10.81
N PHE A 130 -9.18 -9.92 10.29
CA PHE A 130 -9.89 -9.89 9.02
C PHE A 130 -9.04 -9.17 7.96
N PRO A 131 -8.51 -9.87 6.94
CA PRO A 131 -7.92 -9.25 5.78
C PRO A 131 -9.02 -8.68 4.89
N HIS A 132 -8.87 -7.42 4.45
CA HIS A 132 -9.82 -6.83 3.51
C HIS A 132 -9.66 -7.46 2.13
N PRO A 133 -10.75 -7.76 1.39
CA PRO A 133 -10.63 -8.27 0.03
C PRO A 133 -10.15 -7.19 -0.97
N ARG A 134 -10.28 -5.91 -0.63
CA ARG A 134 -9.86 -4.77 -1.45
C ARG A 134 -8.34 -4.59 -1.46
N ASN A 135 -7.63 -5.53 -2.09
CA ASN A 135 -6.18 -5.46 -2.24
C ASN A 135 -5.77 -4.51 -3.38
N ILE A 136 -4.65 -3.80 -3.19
CA ILE A 136 -4.12 -2.86 -4.19
C ILE A 136 -2.72 -3.29 -4.60
N ALA A 137 -2.50 -3.45 -5.90
CA ALA A 137 -1.17 -3.57 -6.48
C ALA A 137 -0.75 -2.21 -7.05
N ARG A 138 0.38 -1.69 -6.60
CA ARG A 138 0.99 -0.48 -7.17
C ARG A 138 2.03 -0.89 -8.21
N ILE A 139 1.81 -0.46 -9.44
CA ILE A 139 2.67 -0.78 -10.59
C ILE A 139 3.16 0.54 -11.16
N MET A 140 4.22 1.09 -10.57
CA MET A 140 4.74 2.40 -10.96
C MET A 140 5.67 2.25 -12.17
N LEU A 141 5.13 2.51 -13.35
CA LEU A 141 5.91 2.56 -14.59
C LEU A 141 6.92 3.72 -14.54
N PRO A 142 8.09 3.58 -15.18
CA PRO A 142 9.12 4.63 -15.18
C PRO A 142 8.71 5.80 -16.09
N SER A 143 8.09 6.81 -15.50
CA SER A 143 7.63 8.00 -16.23
C SER A 143 7.63 9.24 -15.34
N ASP A 144 8.17 10.34 -15.86
CA ASP A 144 8.13 11.66 -15.21
C ASP A 144 6.71 12.26 -15.16
N LYS A 145 5.78 11.68 -15.92
CA LYS A 145 4.36 12.09 -15.92
C LYS A 145 3.61 11.65 -14.67
N LEU A 146 4.15 10.68 -13.90
CA LEU A 146 3.47 10.14 -12.74
C LEU A 146 3.63 11.02 -11.50
N ASN A 147 2.52 11.37 -10.87
CA ASN A 147 2.54 12.01 -9.57
C ASN A 147 2.77 10.96 -8.48
N VAL A 148 3.66 11.26 -7.56
CA VAL A 148 3.83 10.45 -6.35
C VAL A 148 2.60 10.55 -5.46
N THR A 149 2.35 9.51 -4.67
CA THR A 149 1.32 9.56 -3.64
C THR A 149 1.73 10.57 -2.57
N PRO A 150 0.96 11.67 -2.37
CA PRO A 150 1.30 12.71 -1.40
C PRO A 150 1.19 12.19 0.04
N PRO A 151 1.69 12.93 1.05
CA PRO A 151 1.44 12.62 2.45
C PRO A 151 -0.05 12.51 2.74
N HIS A 152 -0.50 11.36 3.25
CA HIS A 152 -1.92 11.11 3.55
C HIS A 152 -2.08 10.10 4.69
N GLN A 153 -3.29 10.03 5.23
CA GLN A 153 -3.76 9.00 6.15
C GLN A 153 -4.75 8.09 5.43
N ASP A 154 -4.57 6.78 5.52
CA ASP A 154 -5.44 5.81 4.84
C ASP A 154 -6.90 5.93 5.29
N PHE A 155 -7.15 6.30 6.55
CA PHE A 155 -8.50 6.43 7.09
C PHE A 155 -9.40 7.40 6.31
N LEU A 156 -8.84 8.39 5.64
CA LEU A 156 -9.59 9.30 4.74
C LEU A 156 -10.22 8.58 3.54
N HIS A 157 -9.68 7.44 3.17
CA HIS A 157 -10.07 6.67 1.99
C HIS A 157 -10.72 5.33 2.34
N ILE A 158 -10.41 4.81 3.55
CA ILE A 158 -10.87 3.50 4.04
C ILE A 158 -11.35 3.72 5.46
N GLN A 159 -12.63 3.95 5.57
CA GLN A 159 -13.31 4.18 6.84
C GLN A 159 -13.80 2.86 7.45
N GLY A 160 -14.69 2.94 8.41
CA GLY A 160 -15.15 1.80 9.21
C GLY A 160 -14.34 1.74 10.50
N SER A 161 -13.47 0.75 10.64
CA SER A 161 -12.60 0.67 11.82
C SER A 161 -11.45 1.66 11.74
N SER A 162 -11.25 2.47 12.78
CA SER A 162 -10.02 3.26 12.93
C SER A 162 -8.79 2.37 13.21
N ASN A 163 -9.00 1.16 13.74
CA ASN A 163 -7.93 0.17 13.98
C ASN A 163 -7.66 -0.70 12.74
N THR A 164 -7.73 -0.11 11.56
CA THR A 164 -7.28 -0.73 10.31
C THR A 164 -5.79 -0.46 10.13
N TRP A 165 -5.05 -1.49 9.72
CA TRP A 165 -3.63 -1.44 9.45
C TRP A 165 -3.34 -1.85 8.01
N THR A 166 -2.41 -1.16 7.39
CA THR A 166 -1.93 -1.49 6.04
C THR A 166 -0.59 -2.20 6.14
N CYS A 167 -0.44 -3.31 5.43
CA CYS A 167 0.84 -3.92 5.12
C CYS A 167 1.26 -3.45 3.72
N TRP A 168 2.34 -2.69 3.65
CA TRP A 168 3.00 -2.39 2.39
C TRP A 168 4.13 -3.41 2.18
N ALA A 169 4.01 -4.19 1.09
CA ALA A 169 4.95 -5.24 0.73
C ALA A 169 5.56 -4.94 -0.64
N PRO A 170 6.85 -4.61 -0.75
CA PRO A 170 7.52 -4.46 -2.04
C PRO A 170 7.68 -5.81 -2.72
N MET A 171 7.40 -5.87 -4.02
CA MET A 171 7.56 -7.07 -4.85
C MET A 171 8.95 -7.07 -5.51
N GLY A 172 9.99 -7.10 -4.69
CA GLY A 172 11.41 -7.05 -5.07
C GLY A 172 12.19 -6.03 -4.25
N ASP A 173 13.47 -5.84 -4.59
CA ASP A 173 14.29 -4.82 -3.94
C ASP A 173 13.83 -3.41 -4.38
N VAL A 174 13.48 -2.58 -3.42
CA VAL A 174 13.00 -1.20 -3.65
C VAL A 174 13.82 -0.22 -2.83
N PRO A 175 14.97 0.23 -3.35
CA PRO A 175 15.73 1.30 -2.72
C PRO A 175 14.97 2.63 -2.77
N VAL A 176 15.33 3.57 -1.92
CA VAL A 176 14.76 4.94 -1.89
C VAL A 176 14.72 5.56 -3.29
N SER A 177 15.77 5.34 -4.08
CA SER A 177 15.85 5.86 -5.46
C SER A 177 14.82 5.26 -6.44
N LEU A 178 14.25 4.07 -6.13
CA LEU A 178 13.18 3.45 -6.93
C LEU A 178 11.78 3.90 -6.45
N GLY A 179 11.69 4.73 -5.43
CA GLY A 179 10.42 5.22 -4.91
C GLY A 179 9.84 4.33 -3.81
N SER A 180 10.58 4.17 -2.72
CA SER A 180 10.11 3.46 -1.54
C SER A 180 8.99 4.22 -0.80
N LEU A 181 8.47 3.63 0.27
CA LEU A 181 7.48 4.28 1.13
C LEU A 181 8.19 4.99 2.29
N SER A 182 7.68 6.17 2.66
CA SER A 182 8.14 6.94 3.81
C SER A 182 6.98 7.12 4.80
N ILE A 183 7.24 6.92 6.09
CA ILE A 183 6.26 6.94 7.18
C ILE A 183 6.58 8.09 8.14
N LEU A 184 5.59 8.87 8.53
CA LEU A 184 5.73 9.92 9.54
C LEU A 184 5.48 9.31 10.93
N GLU A 185 6.57 9.02 11.65
CA GLU A 185 6.50 8.31 12.94
C GLU A 185 5.69 9.06 13.99
N GLY A 186 4.83 8.35 14.71
CA GLY A 186 4.00 8.88 15.79
C GLY A 186 2.81 9.72 15.33
N SER A 187 2.63 9.94 14.03
CA SER A 187 1.56 10.79 13.51
C SER A 187 0.15 10.22 13.72
N ASN A 188 0.03 8.94 14.07
CA ASN A 188 -1.22 8.29 14.48
C ASN A 188 -1.82 8.89 15.76
N ASP A 189 -0.99 9.39 16.68
CA ASP A 189 -1.44 10.00 17.94
C ASP A 189 -2.21 11.31 17.73
N GLY A 190 -1.96 11.99 16.62
CA GLY A 190 -2.67 13.21 16.23
C GLY A 190 -4.13 13.00 15.80
N GLY A 191 -4.58 11.75 15.70
CA GLY A 191 -5.86 11.40 15.13
C GLY A 191 -5.97 11.81 13.66
N LEU A 192 -7.15 12.19 13.21
CA LEU A 192 -7.39 12.61 11.84
C LEU A 192 -6.90 14.05 11.60
N LEU A 193 -5.94 14.20 10.70
CA LEU A 193 -5.35 15.49 10.35
C LEU A 193 -6.11 16.16 9.20
N GLN A 194 -5.97 17.50 9.12
CA GLN A 194 -6.59 18.30 8.07
C GLN A 194 -5.93 18.03 6.70
N VAL A 195 -6.69 18.18 5.65
CA VAL A 195 -6.25 17.92 4.28
C VAL A 195 -6.48 19.10 3.34
N THR A 196 -5.70 19.10 2.26
CA THR A 196 -5.86 20.00 1.11
C THR A 196 -5.89 19.17 -0.19
N SER A 197 -6.29 19.78 -1.30
CA SER A 197 -6.27 19.12 -2.62
C SER A 197 -4.84 18.86 -3.09
N ASN A 198 -4.63 17.73 -3.74
CA ASN A 198 -3.36 17.39 -4.39
C ASN A 198 -3.62 16.52 -5.63
N PRO A 199 -2.86 16.70 -6.75
CA PRO A 199 -3.06 15.91 -7.98
C PRO A 199 -2.57 14.45 -7.88
N GLY A 200 -1.94 14.05 -6.78
CA GLY A 200 -1.47 12.67 -6.57
C GLY A 200 -2.59 11.67 -6.26
N ALA A 201 -2.23 10.43 -6.03
CA ALA A 201 -3.17 9.36 -5.70
C ALA A 201 -4.05 9.73 -4.50
N GLY A 202 -5.37 9.50 -4.63
CA GLY A 202 -6.36 9.84 -3.61
C GLY A 202 -6.84 11.29 -3.62
N GLY A 203 -6.20 12.19 -4.36
CA GLY A 203 -6.63 13.58 -4.55
C GLY A 203 -6.47 14.51 -3.33
N LEU A 204 -5.93 14.01 -2.21
CA LEU A 204 -5.78 14.72 -0.96
C LEU A 204 -4.35 14.65 -0.40
N GLU A 205 -3.90 15.72 0.22
CA GLU A 205 -2.63 15.81 0.95
C GLU A 205 -2.88 16.24 2.39
N THR A 206 -2.25 15.56 3.35
CA THR A 206 -2.31 15.95 4.77
C THR A 206 -1.49 17.21 5.02
N ILE A 207 -2.05 18.16 5.75
CA ILE A 207 -1.38 19.39 6.15
C ILE A 207 -0.50 19.10 7.38
N LEU A 208 0.82 19.18 7.20
CA LEU A 208 1.82 18.76 8.19
C LEU A 208 2.49 19.92 8.93
N CYS A 209 2.06 21.15 8.70
CA CYS A 209 2.72 22.33 9.25
C CYS A 209 2.84 22.33 10.78
N GLY A 210 4.06 22.44 11.29
CA GLY A 210 4.31 22.64 12.72
C GLY A 210 4.15 21.40 13.59
N LEU A 211 3.96 20.20 13.02
CA LEU A 211 3.68 18.99 13.80
C LEU A 211 4.92 18.37 14.46
N GLY A 212 6.14 18.71 14.03
CA GLY A 212 7.38 18.27 14.69
C GLY A 212 7.72 16.76 14.57
N TYR A 213 7.02 16.00 13.73
CA TYR A 213 7.27 14.59 13.49
C TYR A 213 8.48 14.36 12.57
N GLU A 214 9.06 13.15 12.63
CA GLU A 214 10.16 12.72 11.76
C GLU A 214 9.69 11.68 10.75
N TRP A 215 10.25 11.76 9.52
CA TRP A 215 10.03 10.74 8.51
C TRP A 215 10.96 9.55 8.75
N ALA A 216 10.40 8.34 8.83
CA ALA A 216 11.15 7.10 8.72
C ALA A 216 11.12 6.62 7.27
N GLU A 217 12.28 6.39 6.67
CA GLU A 217 12.43 5.92 5.31
C GLU A 217 13.72 5.13 5.12
N GLY A 218 13.79 4.33 4.06
CA GLY A 218 14.96 3.50 3.77
C GLY A 218 14.76 2.63 2.55
N ASP A 219 15.79 1.85 2.26
CA ASP A 219 15.76 0.81 1.25
C ASP A 219 15.02 -0.42 1.80
N TYR A 220 14.29 -1.08 0.91
CA TYR A 220 13.66 -2.36 1.18
C TYR A 220 14.31 -3.44 0.34
N GLU A 221 14.60 -4.58 0.95
CA GLU A 221 14.97 -5.82 0.27
C GLU A 221 13.71 -6.67 0.02
N ALA A 222 13.78 -7.57 -0.96
CA ALA A 222 12.68 -8.49 -1.22
C ALA A 222 12.42 -9.37 0.01
N GLY A 223 11.22 -9.28 0.55
CA GLY A 223 10.82 -9.94 1.80
C GLY A 223 10.64 -9.00 2.98
N ASP A 224 11.16 -7.78 2.91
CA ASP A 224 10.85 -6.75 3.91
C ASP A 224 9.40 -6.30 3.77
N ILE A 225 8.80 -5.89 4.89
CA ILE A 225 7.48 -5.25 4.90
C ILE A 225 7.46 -4.09 5.90
N VAL A 226 6.59 -3.14 5.67
CA VAL A 226 6.19 -2.17 6.68
C VAL A 226 4.68 -2.27 6.92
N ILE A 227 4.29 -2.35 8.19
CA ILE A 227 2.88 -2.22 8.57
C ILE A 227 2.65 -0.89 9.25
N PHE A 228 1.51 -0.25 8.99
CA PHE A 228 1.19 1.06 9.58
C PHE A 228 -0.31 1.22 9.81
N HIS A 229 -0.62 1.96 10.86
CA HIS A 229 -1.99 2.27 11.27
C HIS A 229 -2.67 3.22 10.29
N SER A 230 -3.98 3.10 10.10
CA SER A 230 -4.76 3.94 9.16
C SER A 230 -4.67 5.44 9.41
N MET A 231 -4.38 5.85 10.65
CA MET A 231 -4.14 7.25 11.03
C MET A 231 -2.67 7.68 10.91
N THR A 232 -1.75 6.77 10.53
CA THR A 232 -0.34 7.13 10.32
C THR A 232 -0.15 7.79 8.98
N VAL A 233 0.42 8.99 8.98
CA VAL A 233 0.73 9.69 7.73
C VAL A 233 1.89 8.99 7.02
N HIS A 234 1.69 8.74 5.75
CA HIS A 234 2.73 8.13 4.90
C HIS A 234 2.67 8.72 3.49
N LYS A 235 3.72 8.52 2.72
CA LYS A 235 3.83 9.00 1.33
C LYS A 235 4.66 8.05 0.47
N GLY A 236 4.41 8.05 -0.82
CA GLY A 236 5.32 7.47 -1.80
C GLY A 236 6.51 8.39 -2.05
N LEU A 237 7.68 7.81 -2.34
CA LEU A 237 8.83 8.55 -2.84
C LEU A 237 8.90 8.45 -4.37
N PRO A 238 9.51 9.44 -5.06
CA PRO A 238 9.59 9.42 -6.51
C PRO A 238 10.53 8.31 -7.00
N ASN A 239 10.13 7.63 -8.07
CA ASN A 239 11.02 6.74 -8.80
C ASN A 239 12.02 7.58 -9.62
N ARG A 240 13.30 7.47 -9.28
CA ARG A 240 14.43 8.17 -9.93
C ARG A 240 15.35 7.20 -10.66
N GLN A 241 15.01 5.89 -10.70
CA GLN A 241 15.79 4.91 -11.42
C GLN A 241 15.30 4.80 -12.87
N PRO A 242 16.16 5.16 -13.85
CA PRO A 242 15.77 5.12 -15.25
C PRO A 242 15.31 3.72 -15.68
N GLY A 243 14.15 3.65 -16.30
CA GLY A 243 13.60 2.44 -16.87
C GLY A 243 13.10 1.38 -15.89
N ARG A 244 13.30 1.51 -14.57
CA ARG A 244 12.90 0.50 -13.58
C ARG A 244 11.44 0.67 -13.16
N ILE A 245 10.68 -0.42 -13.18
CA ILE A 245 9.30 -0.48 -12.67
C ILE A 245 9.33 -0.80 -11.18
N ARG A 246 8.61 -0.02 -10.36
CA ARG A 246 8.41 -0.32 -8.95
C ARG A 246 7.09 -1.05 -8.76
N LEU A 247 7.16 -2.22 -8.12
CA LEU A 247 6.00 -3.05 -7.75
C LEU A 247 5.87 -3.14 -6.24
N SER A 248 4.66 -2.95 -5.72
CA SER A 248 4.34 -3.16 -4.31
C SER A 248 2.86 -3.48 -4.12
N LEU A 249 2.52 -4.06 -2.97
CA LEU A 249 1.15 -4.34 -2.56
C LEU A 249 0.78 -3.49 -1.35
N ASP A 250 -0.48 -3.00 -1.32
CA ASP A 250 -1.11 -2.43 -0.15
C ASP A 250 -2.23 -3.39 0.28
N LEU A 251 -2.05 -4.07 1.38
CA LEU A 251 -2.97 -5.06 1.94
C LEU A 251 -3.49 -4.55 3.29
N ARG A 252 -4.78 -4.63 3.53
CA ARG A 252 -5.39 -4.07 4.74
C ARG A 252 -5.95 -5.13 5.65
N PHE A 253 -5.78 -4.89 6.95
CA PHE A 253 -6.16 -5.81 8.02
C PHE A 253 -6.83 -5.04 9.14
N GLN A 254 -7.85 -5.63 9.74
CA GLN A 254 -8.52 -5.10 10.93
C GLN A 254 -8.91 -6.23 11.88
N PRO A 255 -9.20 -5.94 13.17
CA PRO A 255 -9.86 -6.90 14.05
C PRO A 255 -11.23 -7.29 13.49
N VAL A 256 -11.55 -8.57 13.51
CA VAL A 256 -12.85 -9.06 12.98
C VAL A 256 -14.05 -8.50 13.74
N SER A 257 -13.89 -8.15 15.02
CA SER A 257 -14.94 -7.58 15.86
C SER A 257 -15.29 -6.12 15.55
N GLN A 258 -14.46 -5.45 14.73
CA GLN A 258 -14.60 -4.03 14.44
C GLN A 258 -15.54 -3.76 13.26
N PRO A 259 -16.23 -2.60 13.24
CA PRO A 259 -17.09 -2.25 12.12
C PRO A 259 -16.28 -2.05 10.83
N ILE A 260 -16.96 -2.17 9.69
CA ILE A 260 -16.34 -2.00 8.37
C ILE A 260 -17.17 -1.04 7.49
N GLU A 261 -16.51 -0.34 6.59
CA GLU A 261 -17.16 0.41 5.52
C GLU A 261 -17.31 -0.49 4.30
N ASN A 262 -18.48 -0.43 3.66
CA ASN A 262 -18.86 -1.39 2.60
C ASN A 262 -17.90 -1.42 1.41
N ALA A 263 -17.31 -0.28 1.01
CA ALA A 263 -16.36 -0.24 -0.09
C ALA A 263 -15.10 -1.08 0.16
N SER A 264 -14.76 -1.36 1.43
CA SER A 264 -13.66 -2.24 1.79
C SER A 264 -13.88 -3.71 1.37
N LEU A 265 -15.13 -4.09 1.09
CA LEU A 265 -15.51 -5.42 0.61
C LEU A 265 -15.64 -5.50 -0.92
N LEU A 266 -15.50 -4.38 -1.63
CA LEU A 266 -15.56 -4.31 -3.08
C LEU A 266 -14.14 -4.40 -3.68
N PRO A 267 -13.99 -4.84 -4.94
CA PRO A 267 -12.72 -4.77 -5.63
C PRO A 267 -12.15 -3.35 -5.66
N HIS A 268 -10.84 -3.22 -5.76
CA HIS A 268 -10.24 -1.93 -6.05
C HIS A 268 -10.34 -1.63 -7.55
N GLY A 269 -11.29 -0.76 -7.92
CA GLY A 269 -11.61 -0.41 -9.30
C GLY A 269 -13.04 -0.83 -9.67
N PRO A 270 -13.49 -0.50 -10.89
CA PRO A 270 -14.85 -0.78 -11.36
C PRO A 270 -14.96 -2.22 -11.89
N PHE A 271 -14.63 -3.19 -11.04
CA PHE A 271 -14.65 -4.61 -11.36
C PHE A 271 -15.67 -5.34 -10.47
N GLU A 272 -16.15 -6.48 -10.94
CA GLU A 272 -17.02 -7.36 -10.19
C GLU A 272 -16.24 -8.59 -9.70
N TRP A 273 -16.54 -9.07 -8.48
CA TRP A 273 -15.85 -10.23 -7.93
C TRP A 273 -15.99 -11.48 -8.78
N ASP A 274 -17.18 -11.73 -9.36
CA ASP A 274 -17.39 -12.92 -10.21
C ASP A 274 -16.49 -12.91 -11.45
N GLU A 275 -16.26 -11.72 -12.01
CA GLU A 275 -15.32 -11.53 -13.12
C GLU A 275 -13.87 -11.78 -12.70
N LEU A 276 -13.47 -11.27 -11.52
CA LEU A 276 -12.12 -11.46 -11.01
C LEU A 276 -11.83 -12.90 -10.63
N TYR A 277 -12.83 -13.63 -10.17
CA TYR A 277 -12.71 -15.04 -9.76
C TYR A 277 -12.67 -16.04 -10.92
N GLU A 278 -12.79 -15.56 -12.15
CA GLU A 278 -12.71 -16.43 -13.32
C GLU A 278 -11.37 -17.19 -13.36
N GLY A 279 -11.44 -18.53 -13.40
CA GLY A 279 -10.27 -19.40 -13.39
C GLY A 279 -9.64 -19.67 -12.02
N TRP A 280 -10.15 -19.06 -10.93
CA TRP A 280 -9.64 -19.35 -9.59
C TRP A 280 -10.05 -20.76 -9.12
N THR A 281 -9.09 -21.44 -8.52
CA THR A 281 -9.25 -22.79 -7.95
C THR A 281 -9.43 -22.79 -6.42
N ARG A 282 -9.07 -21.70 -5.73
CA ARG A 282 -9.17 -21.49 -4.29
C ARG A 282 -10.55 -20.96 -3.92
N GLU A 283 -11.52 -21.89 -3.74
CA GLU A 283 -12.89 -21.55 -3.34
C GLU A 283 -12.97 -20.88 -1.96
N ASP A 284 -12.01 -21.17 -1.08
CA ASP A 284 -11.91 -20.59 0.25
C ASP A 284 -11.62 -19.08 0.24
N LEU A 285 -11.06 -18.55 -0.84
CA LEU A 285 -10.77 -17.14 -1.04
C LEU A 285 -11.96 -16.36 -1.64
N LYS A 286 -12.93 -17.07 -2.25
CA LYS A 286 -14.09 -16.42 -2.87
C LYS A 286 -15.11 -16.03 -1.81
N TYR A 287 -15.48 -14.76 -1.80
CA TYR A 287 -16.53 -14.23 -0.90
C TYR A 287 -16.36 -14.63 0.58
N TYR A 288 -15.12 -14.85 1.06
CA TYR A 288 -14.84 -15.33 2.42
C TYR A 288 -15.41 -14.40 3.50
N TRP A 289 -15.55 -13.11 3.23
CA TRP A 289 -16.14 -12.14 4.17
C TRP A 289 -17.65 -12.32 4.39
N LYS A 290 -18.35 -13.02 3.52
CA LYS A 290 -19.79 -13.31 3.70
C LYS A 290 -20.04 -14.23 4.90
N LYS A 291 -19.00 -14.83 5.45
CA LYS A 291 -19.09 -15.67 6.67
C LYS A 291 -19.04 -14.83 7.95
N GLU A 292 -18.65 -13.56 7.83
CA GLU A 292 -18.51 -12.65 8.96
C GLU A 292 -19.80 -11.85 9.17
N GLN A 293 -19.99 -11.40 10.41
CA GLN A 293 -21.12 -10.55 10.80
C GLN A 293 -20.57 -9.17 11.19
N PHE A 294 -20.41 -8.28 10.21
CA PHE A 294 -19.93 -6.94 10.46
C PHE A 294 -21.04 -5.97 10.79
N GLU A 295 -20.74 -5.03 11.68
CA GLU A 295 -21.43 -3.75 11.72
C GLU A 295 -20.93 -2.89 10.55
N PHE A 296 -21.86 -2.36 9.75
CA PHE A 296 -21.52 -1.50 8.62
C PHE A 296 -21.65 -0.03 9.00
N LEU A 297 -20.57 0.72 8.83
CA LEU A 297 -20.58 2.17 8.98
C LEU A 297 -20.61 2.85 7.61
N PRO A 298 -21.42 3.90 7.43
CA PRO A 298 -21.45 4.65 6.20
C PRO A 298 -20.15 5.44 6.02
N PHE A 299 -19.78 5.67 4.76
CA PHE A 299 -18.68 6.55 4.43
C PHE A 299 -19.03 8.00 4.79
N ASP A 300 -18.18 8.67 5.55
CA ASP A 300 -18.35 10.06 5.97
C ASP A 300 -17.50 10.99 5.09
N GLU A 301 -18.12 11.64 4.12
CA GLU A 301 -17.44 12.62 3.26
C GLU A 301 -17.03 13.89 4.03
N SER A 302 -17.61 14.17 5.17
CA SER A 302 -17.32 15.41 5.91
C SER A 302 -15.89 15.45 6.46
N ILE A 303 -15.29 14.28 6.75
CA ILE A 303 -13.90 14.21 7.21
C ILE A 303 -12.88 14.52 6.11
N ARG A 304 -13.30 14.55 4.85
CA ARG A 304 -12.47 14.89 3.68
C ARG A 304 -12.54 16.38 3.31
N TRP A 305 -13.07 17.20 4.19
CA TRP A 305 -13.19 18.63 3.94
C TRP A 305 -11.82 19.27 3.73
N GLN A 306 -11.63 19.82 2.55
CA GLN A 306 -10.37 20.43 2.14
C GLN A 306 -10.25 21.84 2.69
N LYS A 307 -9.06 22.17 3.18
CA LYS A 307 -8.69 23.51 3.65
C LYS A 307 -7.55 24.06 2.81
N ASP A 308 -7.46 25.38 2.78
CA ASP A 308 -6.31 26.04 2.17
C ASP A 308 -5.04 25.71 2.94
N LYS A 309 -3.97 25.39 2.23
CA LYS A 309 -2.66 25.15 2.83
C LYS A 309 -2.06 26.48 3.24
N ILE A 310 -1.98 26.72 4.54
CA ILE A 310 -1.53 28.01 5.12
C ILE A 310 -0.02 28.06 5.32
N CYS A 311 0.72 26.98 5.03
CA CYS A 311 2.16 26.89 5.31
C CYS A 311 2.98 26.34 4.14
#